data_528a444862e8ce5f0f15b6ff0deb129f
#
_entry.id   528a444862e8ce5f0f15b6ff0deb129f
#
_cell.length_a   1.000
_cell.length_b   1.000
_cell.length_c   1.000
_cell.angle_alpha   90.00
_cell.angle_beta   90.00
_cell.angle_gamma   90.00
#
_symmetry.space_group_name_H-M   'P 1'
#
loop_
_entity.id
_entity.type
_entity.pdbx_description
1 polymer ?
#
loop_
_entity_poly.entity_id
_entity_poly.type
_entity_poly.pdbx_seq_one_letter_code
_entity_poly.pdbx_strand_id
1 'polypeptide(L)'
;SGEKSCEIELGAEVMYSSNIFGFIDLSALSIGETPFVLLEFATELTSEKVSTILSSHSRSDMSVILAHTERYRCFGFMHRLKKLRNADIRFQVNFSSFFPDSPFRRTADAMMKNDMVDLFATDAHSIKTRPPEFADILCEIRREYGKRNVDRILERSVRYFG
;
A
#
# COMPACT_ATOMS: atom_id res chain seq x y z
N SER A 1 18.21 -20.03 21.43
CA SER A 1 16.97 -19.28 21.12
C SER A 1 17.34 -17.83 20.89
N GLY A 2 17.55 -17.45 19.63
CA GLY A 2 17.74 -16.05 19.30
C GLY A 2 16.39 -15.34 19.37
N GLU A 3 16.26 -14.37 20.26
CA GLU A 3 15.16 -13.42 20.22
C GLU A 3 15.23 -12.70 18.88
N LYS A 4 14.23 -12.88 18.05
CA LYS A 4 14.06 -12.06 16.84
C LYS A 4 13.58 -10.70 17.32
N SER A 5 14.48 -9.72 17.36
CA SER A 5 14.09 -8.31 17.56
C SER A 5 13.23 -7.86 16.38
N CYS A 6 12.15 -7.16 16.67
CA CYS A 6 11.36 -6.47 15.66
C CYS A 6 12.01 -5.09 15.48
N GLU A 7 12.45 -4.78 14.28
CA GLU A 7 12.90 -3.44 13.93
C GLU A 7 11.68 -2.58 13.62
N ILE A 8 11.69 -1.35 14.10
CA ILE A 8 10.61 -0.38 13.92
C ILE A 8 11.19 0.82 13.18
N GLU A 9 10.63 1.09 12.00
CA GLU A 9 10.96 2.26 11.21
C GLU A 9 9.85 3.31 11.31
N LEU A 10 10.24 4.58 11.29
CA LEU A 10 9.30 5.70 11.25
C LEU A 10 9.04 6.08 9.80
N GLY A 11 7.81 6.50 9.52
CA GLY A 11 7.40 7.04 8.24
C GLY A 11 6.14 7.86 8.40
N ALA A 12 5.81 8.65 7.38
CA ALA A 12 4.58 9.42 7.36
C ALA A 12 3.66 8.90 6.25
N GLU A 13 2.37 8.72 6.57
CA GLU A 13 1.33 8.64 5.55
C GLU A 13 0.93 10.05 5.15
N VAL A 14 1.20 10.39 3.90
CA VAL A 14 1.06 11.75 3.38
C VAL A 14 -0.21 11.84 2.54
N MET A 15 -1.21 12.59 3.02
CA MET A 15 -2.38 12.91 2.20
C MET A 15 -1.98 13.92 1.12
N TYR A 16 -2.17 13.55 -0.14
CA TYR A 16 -1.90 14.46 -1.25
C TYR A 16 -2.76 15.72 -1.19
N SER A 17 -2.10 16.86 -1.23
CA SER A 17 -2.72 18.17 -1.42
C SER A 17 -1.89 18.98 -2.40
N SER A 18 -2.52 19.54 -3.42
CA SER A 18 -1.84 20.37 -4.43
C SER A 18 -1.12 21.57 -3.83
N ASN A 19 -1.60 22.09 -2.70
CA ASN A 19 -1.02 23.22 -2.00
C ASN A 19 0.24 22.87 -1.20
N ILE A 20 0.44 21.59 -0.89
CA ILE A 20 1.53 21.11 -0.04
C ILE A 20 2.64 20.47 -0.88
N PHE A 21 2.26 19.68 -1.89
CA PHE A 21 3.18 18.83 -2.65
C PHE A 21 4.25 19.56 -3.46
N GLY A 22 4.05 20.84 -3.77
CA GLY A 22 5.07 21.67 -4.44
C GLY A 22 6.10 22.30 -3.49
N PHE A 23 5.91 22.16 -2.18
CA PHE A 23 6.70 22.87 -1.15
C PHE A 23 7.36 21.95 -0.13
N ILE A 24 7.03 20.65 -0.11
CA ILE A 24 7.59 19.69 0.84
C ILE A 24 8.68 18.87 0.17
N ASP A 25 9.80 18.74 0.86
CA ASP A 25 10.79 17.72 0.55
C ASP A 25 10.24 16.35 0.97
N LEU A 26 9.83 15.56 -0.01
CA LEU A 26 9.26 14.22 0.23
C LEU A 26 10.28 13.27 0.88
N SER A 27 11.56 13.49 0.72
CA SER A 27 12.59 12.65 1.34
C SER A 27 12.55 12.72 2.86
N ALA A 28 12.14 13.87 3.42
CA ALA A 28 11.95 14.03 4.87
C ALA A 28 10.74 13.24 5.43
N LEU A 29 9.89 12.68 4.55
CA LEU A 29 8.68 11.93 4.89
C LEU A 29 8.81 10.46 4.51
N SER A 30 10.00 10.01 4.13
CA SER A 30 10.27 8.63 3.77
C SER A 30 10.10 7.67 4.95
N ILE A 31 9.92 6.40 4.64
CA ILE A 31 9.85 5.33 5.64
C ILE A 31 11.30 4.94 5.97
N GLY A 32 11.75 5.23 7.19
CA GLY A 32 13.12 5.01 7.59
C GLY A 32 14.13 5.68 6.65
N GLU A 33 15.21 4.99 6.34
CA GLU A 33 16.23 5.44 5.37
C GLU A 33 15.94 4.98 3.93
N THR A 34 14.70 4.56 3.63
CA THR A 34 14.32 4.04 2.32
C THR A 34 13.94 5.17 1.35
N PRO A 35 13.94 4.93 0.03
CA PRO A 35 13.42 5.89 -0.94
C PRO A 35 11.88 5.90 -1.02
N PHE A 36 11.16 5.24 -0.11
CA PHE A 36 9.72 5.09 -0.20
C PHE A 36 8.97 6.12 0.64
N VAL A 37 7.97 6.75 0.01
CA VAL A 37 6.98 7.61 0.67
C VAL A 37 5.61 6.94 0.57
N LEU A 38 4.89 6.84 1.70
CA LEU A 38 3.52 6.36 1.74
C LEU A 38 2.57 7.51 1.41
N LEU A 39 1.91 7.40 0.27
CA LEU A 39 1.06 8.46 -0.27
C LEU A 39 -0.40 8.05 -0.29
N GLU A 40 -1.26 8.88 0.26
CA GLU A 40 -2.70 8.74 0.20
C GLU A 40 -3.33 9.81 -0.71
N PHE A 41 -4.37 9.43 -1.42
CA PHE A 41 -5.21 10.35 -2.20
C PHE A 41 -6.64 10.36 -1.68
N ALA A 42 -7.35 11.45 -1.93
CA ALA A 42 -8.80 11.45 -1.74
C ALA A 42 -9.45 10.37 -2.62
N THR A 43 -10.33 9.56 -2.04
CA THR A 43 -10.91 8.36 -2.68
C THR A 43 -11.76 8.66 -3.92
N GLU A 44 -12.16 9.93 -4.09
CA GLU A 44 -12.97 10.44 -5.21
C GLU A 44 -12.12 10.89 -6.41
N LEU A 45 -10.79 10.93 -6.28
CA LEU A 45 -9.94 11.33 -7.40
C LEU A 45 -10.06 10.36 -8.57
N THR A 46 -10.02 10.92 -9.77
CA THR A 46 -10.02 10.10 -10.99
C THR A 46 -8.66 9.45 -11.23
N SER A 47 -8.64 8.32 -11.94
CA SER A 47 -7.40 7.63 -12.29
C SER A 47 -6.44 8.50 -13.12
N GLU A 48 -6.98 9.40 -13.94
CA GLU A 48 -6.22 10.33 -14.76
C GLU A 48 -5.48 11.36 -13.89
N LYS A 49 -6.17 11.93 -12.88
CA LYS A 49 -5.56 12.87 -11.93
C LYS A 49 -4.47 12.18 -11.11
N VAL A 50 -4.75 11.00 -10.57
CA VAL A 50 -3.76 10.21 -9.83
C VAL A 50 -2.53 9.92 -10.72
N SER A 51 -2.75 9.47 -11.95
CA SER A 51 -1.66 9.22 -12.91
C SER A 51 -0.83 10.48 -13.20
N THR A 52 -1.49 11.61 -13.42
CA THR A 52 -0.79 12.89 -13.68
C THR A 52 0.08 13.30 -12.50
N ILE A 53 -0.47 13.21 -11.28
CA ILE A 53 0.27 13.55 -10.06
C ILE A 53 1.49 12.63 -9.90
N LEU A 54 1.30 11.32 -9.99
CA LEU A 54 2.39 10.36 -9.85
C LEU A 54 3.46 10.55 -10.94
N SER A 55 3.07 10.82 -12.19
CA SER A 55 4.01 11.08 -13.28
C SER A 55 4.80 12.37 -13.09
N SER A 56 4.23 13.39 -12.46
CA SER A 56 4.97 14.64 -12.17
C SER A 56 6.05 14.45 -11.10
N HIS A 57 5.89 13.44 -10.23
CA HIS A 57 6.83 13.13 -9.15
C HIS A 57 7.84 12.01 -9.52
N SER A 58 7.65 11.31 -10.63
CA SER A 58 8.59 10.27 -11.10
C SER A 58 9.99 10.78 -11.48
N ARG A 59 10.23 12.08 -11.38
CA ARG A 59 11.54 12.72 -11.59
C ARG A 59 12.35 12.87 -10.30
N SER A 60 11.79 12.53 -9.15
CA SER A 60 12.50 12.48 -7.89
C SER A 60 13.13 11.09 -7.71
N ASP A 61 14.21 11.00 -6.94
CA ASP A 61 14.82 9.71 -6.56
C ASP A 61 13.95 8.91 -5.57
N MET A 62 12.68 9.33 -5.39
CA MET A 62 11.74 8.74 -4.46
C MET A 62 10.75 7.82 -5.18
N SER A 63 10.47 6.71 -4.54
CA SER A 63 9.43 5.75 -4.94
C SER A 63 8.17 5.94 -4.09
N VAL A 64 7.01 5.73 -4.70
CA VAL A 64 5.71 5.90 -4.03
C VAL A 64 5.11 4.56 -3.65
N ILE A 65 4.72 4.40 -2.39
CA ILE A 65 3.78 3.39 -1.96
C ILE A 65 2.40 4.06 -1.93
N LEU A 66 1.49 3.59 -2.77
CA LEU A 66 0.11 4.05 -2.75
C LEU A 66 -0.64 3.34 -1.64
N ALA A 67 -1.03 4.10 -0.60
CA ALA A 67 -1.69 3.60 0.59
C ALA A 67 -3.07 3.02 0.25
N HIS A 68 -3.47 1.93 0.93
CA HIS A 68 -4.78 1.27 0.84
C HIS A 68 -5.45 1.40 -0.55
N THR A 69 -4.69 0.99 -1.58
CA THR A 69 -5.01 1.18 -3.01
C THR A 69 -6.39 0.63 -3.39
N GLU A 70 -6.86 -0.40 -2.70
CA GLU A 70 -8.17 -1.02 -2.92
C GLU A 70 -9.36 -0.11 -2.58
N ARG A 71 -9.14 0.98 -1.83
CA ARG A 71 -10.19 1.92 -1.43
C ARG A 71 -10.51 2.96 -2.50
N TYR A 72 -9.64 3.15 -3.48
CA TYR A 72 -9.88 4.15 -4.52
C TYR A 72 -10.90 3.66 -5.54
N ARG A 73 -12.04 4.35 -5.64
CA ARG A 73 -13.13 4.03 -6.58
C ARG A 73 -12.66 3.95 -8.03
N CYS A 74 -11.70 4.79 -8.40
CA CYS A 74 -11.17 4.83 -9.76
C CYS A 74 -10.42 3.54 -10.15
N PHE A 75 -9.98 2.73 -9.21
CA PHE A 75 -9.26 1.47 -9.44
C PHE A 75 -10.12 0.21 -9.34
N GLY A 76 -11.43 0.36 -9.21
CA GLY A 76 -12.35 -0.76 -9.34
C GLY A 76 -12.22 -1.52 -10.69
N PHE A 77 -11.57 -0.89 -11.67
CA PHE A 77 -11.21 -1.51 -12.96
C PHE A 77 -9.69 -1.74 -13.03
N MET A 78 -9.26 -2.98 -12.99
CA MET A 78 -7.84 -3.37 -12.92
C MET A 78 -6.98 -2.82 -14.07
N HIS A 79 -7.55 -2.58 -15.26
CA HIS A 79 -6.79 -1.99 -16.36
C HIS A 79 -6.26 -0.58 -16.07
N ARG A 80 -6.97 0.19 -15.21
CA ARG A 80 -6.52 1.52 -14.77
C ARG A 80 -5.33 1.41 -13.81
N LEU A 81 -5.40 0.47 -12.88
CA LEU A 81 -4.31 0.21 -11.94
C LEU A 81 -3.06 -0.32 -12.67
N LYS A 82 -3.26 -1.21 -13.66
CA LYS A 82 -2.15 -1.71 -14.50
C LYS A 82 -1.40 -0.61 -15.24
N LYS A 83 -2.10 0.46 -15.67
CA LYS A 83 -1.46 1.61 -16.31
C LYS A 83 -0.56 2.43 -15.38
N LEU A 84 -0.82 2.39 -14.07
CA LEU A 84 0.02 3.06 -13.07
C LEU A 84 1.24 2.22 -12.68
N ARG A 85 1.21 0.90 -12.95
CA ARG A 85 2.30 0.04 -12.51
C ARG A 85 3.57 0.32 -13.28
N ASN A 86 4.56 0.80 -12.57
CA ASN A 86 5.91 1.04 -13.05
C ASN A 86 6.94 0.73 -11.94
N ALA A 87 8.21 1.00 -12.19
CA ALA A 87 9.28 0.71 -11.23
C ALA A 87 9.16 1.51 -9.92
N ASP A 88 8.54 2.70 -9.97
CA ASP A 88 8.56 3.66 -8.86
C ASP A 88 7.27 3.68 -8.03
N ILE A 89 6.26 2.87 -8.42
CA ILE A 89 4.97 2.80 -7.72
C ILE A 89 4.74 1.40 -7.17
N ARG A 90 4.37 1.33 -5.88
CA ARG A 90 3.98 0.11 -5.17
C ARG A 90 2.55 0.26 -4.67
N PHE A 91 1.84 -0.84 -4.61
CA PHE A 91 0.43 -0.88 -4.18
C PHE A 91 0.33 -1.59 -2.83
N GLN A 92 -0.05 -0.84 -1.82
CA GLN A 92 -0.34 -1.37 -0.50
C GLN A 92 -1.84 -1.67 -0.39
N VAL A 93 -2.18 -2.81 0.21
CA VAL A 93 -3.56 -3.25 0.48
C VAL A 93 -3.71 -3.58 1.96
N ASN A 94 -4.82 -3.18 2.56
CA ASN A 94 -5.08 -3.44 3.96
C ASN A 94 -5.56 -4.88 4.21
N PHE A 95 -5.09 -5.50 5.27
CA PHE A 95 -5.58 -6.80 5.73
C PHE A 95 -7.10 -6.78 5.97
N SER A 96 -7.63 -5.69 6.54
CA SER A 96 -9.06 -5.54 6.82
C SER A 96 -9.93 -5.56 5.56
N SER A 97 -9.37 -5.30 4.40
CA SER A 97 -10.10 -5.36 3.13
C SER A 97 -10.42 -6.78 2.67
N PHE A 98 -9.81 -7.79 3.31
CA PHE A 98 -10.06 -9.21 3.02
C PHE A 98 -11.13 -9.84 3.92
N PHE A 99 -11.69 -9.13 4.89
CA PHE A 99 -12.85 -9.64 5.63
C PHE A 99 -14.06 -9.82 4.72
N PRO A 100 -14.91 -10.84 4.96
CA PRO A 100 -16.06 -11.15 4.08
C PRO A 100 -17.05 -10.01 3.91
N ASP A 101 -17.23 -9.19 4.95
CA ASP A 101 -18.14 -8.04 5.01
C ASP A 101 -17.47 -6.71 4.60
N SER A 102 -16.21 -6.73 4.22
CA SER A 102 -15.50 -5.53 3.80
C SER A 102 -16.07 -4.98 2.49
N PRO A 103 -16.42 -3.68 2.42
CA PRO A 103 -16.86 -3.04 1.18
C PRO A 103 -15.77 -3.03 0.10
N PHE A 104 -14.51 -3.25 0.48
CA PHE A 104 -13.34 -3.25 -0.41
C PHE A 104 -12.92 -4.65 -0.84
N ARG A 105 -13.55 -5.69 -0.30
CA ARG A 105 -13.21 -7.11 -0.57
C ARG A 105 -13.07 -7.39 -2.06
N ARG A 106 -14.05 -6.98 -2.85
CA ARG A 106 -14.06 -7.21 -4.31
C ARG A 106 -12.83 -6.62 -5.01
N THR A 107 -12.41 -5.41 -4.60
CA THR A 107 -11.25 -4.76 -5.20
C THR A 107 -9.95 -5.43 -4.73
N ALA A 108 -9.84 -5.74 -3.44
CA ALA A 108 -8.69 -6.47 -2.88
C ALA A 108 -8.51 -7.84 -3.57
N ASP A 109 -9.59 -8.61 -3.76
CA ASP A 109 -9.58 -9.88 -4.49
C ASP A 109 -9.09 -9.71 -5.94
N ALA A 110 -9.59 -8.68 -6.62
CA ALA A 110 -9.17 -8.40 -7.99
C ALA A 110 -7.69 -8.03 -8.06
N MET A 111 -7.18 -7.26 -7.09
CA MET A 111 -5.77 -6.92 -7.01
C MET A 111 -4.90 -8.16 -6.76
N MET A 112 -5.28 -9.03 -5.83
CA MET A 112 -4.59 -10.30 -5.58
C MET A 112 -4.52 -11.19 -6.83
N LYS A 113 -5.66 -11.38 -7.51
CA LYS A 113 -5.76 -12.23 -8.72
C LYS A 113 -4.98 -11.68 -9.91
N ASN A 114 -4.68 -10.38 -9.93
CA ASN A 114 -3.93 -9.73 -11.00
C ASN A 114 -2.47 -9.40 -10.64
N ASP A 115 -1.95 -9.91 -9.53
CA ASP A 115 -0.59 -9.62 -9.00
C ASP A 115 -0.35 -8.10 -8.82
N MET A 116 -1.37 -7.39 -8.28
CA MET A 116 -1.35 -5.96 -8.04
C MET A 116 -1.22 -5.60 -6.55
N VAL A 117 -0.73 -6.52 -5.73
CA VAL A 117 -0.44 -6.28 -4.31
C VAL A 117 1.07 -6.38 -4.12
N ASP A 118 1.70 -5.31 -3.68
CA ASP A 118 3.13 -5.28 -3.38
C ASP A 118 3.41 -5.48 -1.90
N LEU A 119 2.54 -4.97 -1.04
CA LEU A 119 2.64 -5.13 0.41
C LEU A 119 1.27 -5.08 1.07
N PHE A 120 1.19 -5.69 2.25
CA PHE A 120 0.03 -5.60 3.13
C PHE A 120 0.28 -4.65 4.28
N ALA A 121 -0.78 -4.00 4.78
CA ALA A 121 -0.73 -3.20 6.00
C ALA A 121 -1.94 -3.45 6.89
N THR A 122 -1.80 -3.16 8.16
CA THR A 122 -2.91 -3.16 9.12
C THR A 122 -3.71 -1.88 9.06
N ASP A 123 -3.08 -0.77 8.68
CA ASP A 123 -3.64 0.58 8.78
C ASP A 123 -4.14 0.86 10.22
N ALA A 124 -3.33 0.43 11.20
CA ALA A 124 -3.68 0.48 12.61
C ALA A 124 -3.69 1.91 13.13
N HIS A 125 -4.76 2.31 13.81
CA HIS A 125 -4.90 3.63 14.41
C HIS A 125 -5.13 3.57 15.91
N SER A 126 -5.60 2.45 16.41
CA SER A 126 -5.80 2.22 17.85
C SER A 126 -5.94 0.73 18.13
N ILE A 127 -5.67 0.33 19.37
CA ILE A 127 -5.85 -1.05 19.83
C ILE A 127 -7.32 -1.48 19.96
N LYS A 128 -8.27 -0.54 19.88
CA LYS A 128 -9.70 -0.83 20.07
C LYS A 128 -10.49 -0.85 18.76
N THR A 129 -10.29 0.14 17.90
CA THR A 129 -11.12 0.35 16.71
C THR A 129 -10.46 -0.13 15.42
N ARG A 130 -9.15 0.02 15.31
CA ARG A 130 -8.32 -0.51 14.20
C ARG A 130 -7.03 -1.08 14.79
N PRO A 131 -7.09 -2.29 15.36
CA PRO A 131 -5.93 -2.89 15.99
C PRO A 131 -4.89 -3.36 14.96
N PRO A 132 -3.62 -3.52 15.38
CA PRO A 132 -2.56 -4.05 14.52
C PRO A 132 -2.64 -5.57 14.30
N GLU A 133 -3.73 -6.20 14.71
CA GLU A 133 -3.93 -7.64 14.62
C GLU A 133 -4.24 -8.05 13.18
N PHE A 134 -3.52 -9.04 12.70
CA PHE A 134 -3.67 -9.52 11.32
C PHE A 134 -3.43 -11.04 11.16
N ALA A 135 -3.07 -11.73 12.24
CA ALA A 135 -2.65 -13.14 12.16
C ALA A 135 -3.73 -14.04 11.56
N ASP A 136 -4.97 -13.91 12.03
CA ASP A 136 -6.07 -14.74 11.58
C ASP A 136 -6.43 -14.48 10.12
N ILE A 137 -6.56 -13.21 9.75
CA ILE A 137 -6.87 -12.83 8.37
C ILE A 137 -5.73 -13.21 7.42
N LEU A 138 -4.48 -13.14 7.86
CA LEU A 138 -3.35 -13.61 7.06
C LEU A 138 -3.43 -15.12 6.80
N CYS A 139 -3.85 -15.91 7.78
CA CYS A 139 -4.07 -17.35 7.59
C CYS A 139 -5.18 -17.61 6.55
N GLU A 140 -6.26 -16.83 6.58
CA GLU A 140 -7.33 -16.93 5.59
C GLU A 140 -6.88 -16.53 4.18
N ILE A 141 -6.15 -15.42 4.05
CA ILE A 141 -5.57 -14.96 2.77
C ILE A 141 -4.62 -16.04 2.20
N ARG A 142 -3.78 -16.65 3.04
CA ARG A 142 -2.90 -17.76 2.62
C ARG A 142 -3.68 -18.97 2.12
N ARG A 143 -4.81 -19.30 2.78
CA ARG A 143 -5.67 -20.41 2.37
C ARG A 143 -6.36 -20.13 1.02
N GLU A 144 -6.81 -18.90 0.81
CA GLU A 144 -7.58 -18.51 -0.36
C GLU A 144 -6.71 -18.28 -1.60
N TYR A 145 -5.58 -17.58 -1.45
CA TYR A 145 -4.72 -17.17 -2.58
C TYR A 145 -3.45 -18.01 -2.70
N GLY A 146 -3.28 -18.99 -1.83
CA GLY A 146 -2.11 -19.86 -1.78
C GLY A 146 -0.96 -19.29 -0.96
N LYS A 147 -0.48 -20.10 -0.01
CA LYS A 147 0.59 -19.71 0.93
C LYS A 147 1.82 -19.13 0.21
N ARG A 148 2.30 -19.82 -0.84
CA ARG A 148 3.49 -19.38 -1.61
C ARG A 148 3.34 -18.00 -2.22
N ASN A 149 2.13 -17.68 -2.73
CA ASN A 149 1.87 -16.37 -3.33
C ASN A 149 1.89 -15.26 -2.28
N VAL A 150 1.24 -15.49 -1.16
CA VAL A 150 1.18 -14.51 -0.05
C VAL A 150 2.57 -14.32 0.59
N ASP A 151 3.28 -15.41 0.85
CA ASP A 151 4.63 -15.33 1.42
C ASP A 151 5.58 -14.55 0.50
N ARG A 152 5.47 -14.71 -0.82
CA ARG A 152 6.23 -13.90 -1.79
C ARG A 152 5.95 -12.39 -1.68
N ILE A 153 4.71 -12.00 -1.40
CA ILE A 153 4.36 -10.59 -1.16
C ILE A 153 5.01 -10.10 0.13
N LEU A 154 4.92 -10.89 1.21
CA LEU A 154 5.53 -10.55 2.49
C LEU A 154 7.06 -10.44 2.39
N GLU A 155 7.72 -11.39 1.74
CA GLU A 155 9.18 -11.36 1.51
C GLU A 155 9.59 -10.14 0.67
N ARG A 156 8.78 -9.78 -0.32
CA ARG A 156 9.02 -8.58 -1.15
C ARG A 156 8.90 -7.30 -0.33
N SER A 157 7.88 -7.20 0.55
CA SER A 157 7.71 -6.04 1.41
C SER A 157 8.89 -5.86 2.37
N VAL A 158 9.42 -6.93 2.93
CA VAL A 158 10.64 -6.86 3.77
C VAL A 158 11.82 -6.26 2.99
N ARG A 159 11.99 -6.60 1.71
CA ARG A 159 13.08 -6.03 0.88
C ARG A 159 12.92 -4.56 0.53
N TYR A 160 11.74 -3.98 0.73
CA TYR A 160 11.55 -2.54 0.54
C TYR A 160 12.06 -1.73 1.74
N PHE A 161 12.13 -2.36 2.92
CA PHE A 161 12.41 -1.68 4.18
C PHE A 161 13.66 -2.21 4.90
N GLY A 162 14.30 -3.29 4.41
CA GLY A 162 15.46 -3.92 5.06
C GLY A 162 16.64 -4.19 4.16
#